data_e06dc083767795fa4bb43129dbdf84e7
#
_entry.id   e06dc083767795fa4bb43129dbdf84e7
#
_cell.length_a   1.000
_cell.length_b   1.000
_cell.length_c   1.000
_cell.angle_alpha   90.00
_cell.angle_beta   90.00
_cell.angle_gamma   90.00
#
_symmetry.space_group_name_H-M   'P 1'
#
loop_
_entity.id
_entity.type
_entity.pdbx_description
1 polymer ?
#
loop_
_entity_poly.entity_id
_entity_poly.type
_entity_poly.pdbx_seq_one_letter_code
_entity_poly.pdbx_strand_id
1 'polypeptide(L)'
;MRRLGKRAKHPAMSSLFEAAGMDEGAPRPLADRLRPKVLEEVVGQEHLIGPKGPLGRMLAQGHLSSVVFWGPPGTGQTTIARLLAHKVGLHFEPMSAIFSGVADLKKIFEAARGRRQTGKGTLLFVDEIHRFHRAQQDSFLPVMEDGTVRLFYTSDAADAQTCGQSDT
;
A
#
# COMPACT_ATOMS: atom_id res chain seq x y z
N MET A 1 27.62 7.79 49.55
CA MET A 1 26.28 7.29 49.22
C MET A 1 25.49 8.39 48.49
N ARG A 2 25.44 8.35 47.18
CA ARG A 2 24.58 9.22 46.36
C ARG A 2 23.65 8.35 45.53
N ARG A 3 22.36 8.41 45.83
CA ARG A 3 21.31 7.73 45.07
C ARG A 3 21.11 8.44 43.73
N LEU A 4 21.40 7.74 42.63
CA LEU A 4 21.02 8.17 41.29
C LEU A 4 19.50 8.02 41.14
N GLY A 5 18.85 9.17 40.90
CA GLY A 5 17.43 9.24 40.59
C GLY A 5 17.13 8.53 39.25
N LYS A 6 16.22 7.58 39.29
CA LYS A 6 15.58 7.01 38.11
C LYS A 6 14.82 8.13 37.38
N ARG A 7 15.27 8.52 36.18
CA ARG A 7 14.44 9.29 35.24
C ARG A 7 13.23 8.43 34.88
N ALA A 8 12.07 8.88 35.29
CA ALA A 8 10.81 8.35 34.81
C ALA A 8 10.75 8.57 33.31
N LYS A 9 10.67 7.47 32.51
CA LYS A 9 10.27 7.52 31.13
C LYS A 9 8.84 8.02 31.12
N HIS A 10 8.60 9.17 30.47
CA HIS A 10 7.26 9.58 30.09
C HIS A 10 6.65 8.44 29.26
N PRO A 11 5.49 7.89 29.61
CA PRO A 11 4.77 7.03 28.72
C PRO A 11 4.43 7.90 27.49
N ALA A 12 4.86 7.45 26.31
CA ALA A 12 4.27 7.92 25.08
C ALA A 12 2.75 7.94 25.31
N MET A 13 2.08 8.98 24.85
CA MET A 13 0.63 9.05 24.84
C MET A 13 0.08 7.92 23.94
N SER A 14 0.17 6.69 24.40
CA SER A 14 -0.76 5.65 24.05
C SER A 14 -2.11 6.23 24.38
N SER A 15 -2.96 6.33 23.37
CA SER A 15 -4.17 7.13 23.43
C SER A 15 -4.91 6.82 24.73
N LEU A 16 -5.49 7.85 25.34
CA LEU A 16 -6.35 7.72 26.53
C LEU A 16 -7.43 6.64 26.31
N PHE A 17 -7.74 6.32 25.07
CA PHE A 17 -8.67 5.31 24.59
C PHE A 17 -8.14 3.87 24.74
N GLU A 18 -6.84 3.62 24.54
CA GLU A 18 -6.19 2.32 24.80
C GLU A 18 -6.16 2.01 26.30
N ALA A 19 -5.87 3.03 27.13
CA ALA A 19 -5.88 2.89 28.60
C ALA A 19 -7.28 2.71 29.18
N ALA A 20 -8.34 3.11 28.48
CA ALA A 20 -9.73 2.97 28.90
C ALA A 20 -10.38 1.65 28.45
N GLY A 21 -9.67 0.78 27.74
CA GLY A 21 -10.24 -0.48 27.22
C GLY A 21 -11.39 -0.28 26.23
N MET A 22 -11.51 0.90 25.66
CA MET A 22 -12.62 1.27 24.76
C MET A 22 -12.40 0.85 23.32
N ASP A 23 -11.20 0.38 22.98
CA ASP A 23 -10.86 0.01 21.59
C ASP A 23 -11.36 -1.38 21.17
N GLU A 24 -11.66 -2.26 22.12
CA GLU A 24 -12.13 -3.60 21.83
C GLU A 24 -13.65 -3.73 21.67
N GLY A 25 -14.41 -2.66 21.95
CA GLY A 25 -15.87 -2.69 21.97
C GLY A 25 -16.59 -1.73 21.02
N ALA A 26 -15.88 -0.82 20.34
CA ALA A 26 -16.52 0.08 19.39
C ALA A 26 -17.00 -0.70 18.16
N PRO A 27 -18.30 -0.63 17.78
CA PRO A 27 -18.77 -1.31 16.58
C PRO A 27 -18.05 -0.74 15.36
N ARG A 28 -17.30 -1.60 14.66
CA ARG A 28 -16.62 -1.19 13.41
C ARG A 28 -17.64 -0.62 12.43
N PRO A 29 -17.31 0.48 11.73
CA PRO A 29 -18.20 1.06 10.72
C PRO A 29 -18.68 -0.01 9.73
N LEU A 30 -19.92 0.10 9.27
CA LEU A 30 -20.54 -0.89 8.37
C LEU A 30 -19.68 -1.10 7.11
N ALA A 31 -19.12 -0.03 6.56
CA ALA A 31 -18.22 -0.09 5.41
C ALA A 31 -16.98 -0.97 5.65
N ASP A 32 -16.45 -0.97 6.86
CA ASP A 32 -15.31 -1.83 7.21
C ASP A 32 -15.72 -3.28 7.40
N ARG A 33 -16.91 -3.52 7.95
CA ARG A 33 -17.48 -4.86 8.13
C ARG A 33 -17.85 -5.53 6.81
N LEU A 34 -18.29 -4.75 5.82
CA LEU A 34 -18.67 -5.21 4.48
C LEU A 34 -17.49 -5.28 3.50
N ARG A 35 -16.30 -4.90 3.93
CA ARG A 35 -15.13 -4.95 3.06
C ARG A 35 -14.78 -6.39 2.71
N PRO A 36 -14.62 -6.72 1.41
CA PRO A 36 -14.24 -8.08 0.98
C PRO A 36 -13.00 -8.59 1.70
N LYS A 37 -13.04 -9.84 2.11
CA LYS A 37 -11.93 -10.54 2.78
C LYS A 37 -11.16 -11.44 1.82
N VAL A 38 -11.81 -11.84 0.74
CA VAL A 38 -11.23 -12.65 -0.35
C VAL A 38 -11.59 -12.04 -1.70
N LEU A 39 -10.81 -12.33 -2.73
CA LEU A 39 -11.03 -11.77 -4.08
C LEU A 39 -12.38 -12.14 -4.67
N GLU A 40 -12.88 -13.30 -4.34
CA GLU A 40 -14.14 -13.85 -4.81
C GLU A 40 -15.37 -13.06 -4.29
N GLU A 41 -15.20 -12.30 -3.21
CA GLU A 41 -16.24 -11.40 -2.67
C GLU A 41 -16.25 -10.01 -3.32
N VAL A 42 -15.26 -9.71 -4.16
CA VAL A 42 -15.20 -8.41 -4.85
C VAL A 42 -16.18 -8.39 -6.00
N VAL A 43 -17.17 -7.51 -5.94
CA VAL A 43 -18.22 -7.38 -6.94
C VAL A 43 -17.91 -6.22 -7.90
N GLY A 44 -18.23 -6.40 -9.19
CA GLY A 44 -18.12 -5.37 -10.21
C GLY A 44 -16.73 -5.18 -10.82
N GLN A 45 -15.76 -6.05 -10.48
CA GLN A 45 -14.39 -6.00 -11.00
C GLN A 45 -13.96 -7.30 -11.69
N GLU A 46 -14.92 -8.11 -12.15
CA GLU A 46 -14.69 -9.42 -12.76
C GLU A 46 -13.81 -9.31 -14.02
N HIS A 47 -13.90 -8.20 -14.74
CA HIS A 47 -13.07 -7.92 -15.93
C HIS A 47 -11.57 -7.76 -15.57
N LEU A 48 -11.24 -7.39 -14.35
CA LEU A 48 -9.86 -7.25 -13.86
C LEU A 48 -9.34 -8.51 -13.17
N ILE A 49 -10.12 -9.02 -12.21
CA ILE A 49 -9.70 -10.10 -11.31
C ILE A 49 -10.16 -11.49 -11.75
N GLY A 50 -11.12 -11.57 -12.68
CA GLY A 50 -11.58 -12.83 -13.24
C GLY A 50 -10.49 -13.61 -13.98
N PRO A 51 -10.67 -14.89 -14.29
CA PRO A 51 -9.63 -15.74 -14.90
C PRO A 51 -9.08 -15.21 -16.24
N LYS A 52 -9.89 -14.47 -16.98
CA LYS A 52 -9.50 -13.83 -18.25
C LYS A 52 -8.98 -12.40 -18.06
N GLY A 53 -9.14 -11.83 -16.89
CA GLY A 53 -8.69 -10.48 -16.57
C GLY A 53 -7.17 -10.40 -16.38
N PRO A 54 -6.58 -9.20 -16.49
CA PRO A 54 -5.14 -9.02 -16.36
C PRO A 54 -4.60 -9.47 -15.00
N LEU A 55 -5.29 -9.12 -13.91
CA LEU A 55 -4.88 -9.51 -12.56
C LEU A 55 -5.11 -10.99 -12.30
N GLY A 56 -6.20 -11.57 -12.82
CA GLY A 56 -6.45 -13.01 -12.72
C GLY A 56 -5.38 -13.84 -13.41
N ARG A 57 -4.90 -13.41 -14.59
CA ARG A 57 -3.79 -14.06 -15.29
C ARG A 57 -2.46 -13.98 -14.53
N MET A 58 -2.15 -12.82 -13.92
CA MET A 58 -0.97 -12.66 -13.08
C MET A 58 -1.02 -13.61 -11.87
N LEU A 59 -2.19 -13.71 -11.24
CA LEU A 59 -2.40 -14.65 -10.13
C LEU A 59 -2.21 -16.11 -10.54
N ALA A 60 -2.75 -16.51 -11.70
CA ALA A 60 -2.59 -17.86 -12.23
C ALA A 60 -1.12 -18.21 -12.50
N GLN A 61 -0.30 -17.22 -12.85
CA GLN A 61 1.15 -17.36 -13.03
C GLN A 61 1.92 -17.31 -11.70
N GLY A 62 1.26 -17.02 -10.58
CA GLY A 62 1.92 -16.85 -9.28
C GLY A 62 2.83 -15.62 -9.18
N HIS A 63 2.69 -14.66 -10.10
CA HIS A 63 3.55 -13.49 -10.20
C HIS A 63 2.73 -12.22 -10.38
N LEU A 64 2.98 -11.22 -9.54
CA LEU A 64 2.42 -9.88 -9.70
C LEU A 64 3.49 -8.93 -10.26
N SER A 65 3.18 -8.27 -11.35
CA SER A 65 3.94 -7.13 -11.86
C SER A 65 3.44 -5.83 -11.23
N SER A 66 4.16 -4.74 -11.44
CA SER A 66 3.66 -3.41 -11.06
C SER A 66 2.46 -3.02 -11.92
N VAL A 67 1.44 -2.39 -11.31
CA VAL A 67 0.15 -2.09 -11.94
C VAL A 67 -0.29 -0.68 -11.61
N VAL A 68 -0.86 -0.02 -12.61
CA VAL A 68 -1.55 1.28 -12.45
C VAL A 68 -3.04 1.03 -12.38
N PHE A 69 -3.67 1.53 -11.33
CA PHE A 69 -5.13 1.58 -11.22
C PHE A 69 -5.64 2.95 -11.65
N TRP A 70 -6.44 2.96 -12.70
CA TRP A 70 -7.14 4.14 -13.16
C TRP A 70 -8.61 4.01 -12.82
N GLY A 71 -9.17 5.07 -12.26
CA GLY A 71 -10.58 5.11 -11.95
C GLY A 71 -10.90 6.07 -10.81
N PRO A 72 -12.18 6.36 -10.63
CA PRO A 72 -12.62 7.25 -9.55
C PRO A 72 -12.28 6.65 -8.18
N PRO A 73 -12.04 7.51 -7.17
CA PRO A 73 -11.82 7.05 -5.80
C PRO A 73 -13.04 6.25 -5.30
N GLY A 74 -12.81 5.30 -4.40
CA GLY A 74 -13.88 4.49 -3.81
C GLY A 74 -14.28 3.24 -4.60
N THR A 75 -13.58 2.89 -5.68
CA THR A 75 -13.84 1.67 -6.48
C THR A 75 -13.21 0.39 -5.91
N GLY A 76 -12.69 0.45 -4.69
CA GLY A 76 -12.12 -0.72 -4.00
C GLY A 76 -10.68 -1.05 -4.38
N GLN A 77 -9.96 -0.16 -5.04
CA GLN A 77 -8.59 -0.36 -5.53
C GLN A 77 -7.63 -0.81 -4.41
N THR A 78 -7.65 -0.13 -3.27
CA THR A 78 -6.83 -0.50 -2.09
C THR A 78 -7.18 -1.89 -1.57
N THR A 79 -8.45 -2.24 -1.54
CA THR A 79 -8.92 -3.56 -1.09
C THR A 79 -8.44 -4.65 -2.03
N ILE A 80 -8.57 -4.45 -3.35
CA ILE A 80 -8.09 -5.38 -4.36
C ILE A 80 -6.57 -5.59 -4.23
N ALA A 81 -5.80 -4.51 -4.14
CA ALA A 81 -4.34 -4.58 -3.99
C ALA A 81 -3.92 -5.38 -2.74
N ARG A 82 -4.61 -5.17 -1.62
CA ARG A 82 -4.37 -5.91 -0.37
C ARG A 82 -4.67 -7.40 -0.53
N LEU A 83 -5.80 -7.75 -1.13
CA LEU A 83 -6.21 -9.14 -1.34
C LEU A 83 -5.26 -9.86 -2.30
N LEU A 84 -4.81 -9.17 -3.37
CA LEU A 84 -3.82 -9.68 -4.30
C LEU A 84 -2.48 -9.96 -3.61
N ALA A 85 -1.99 -9.02 -2.80
CA ALA A 85 -0.75 -9.19 -2.05
C ALA A 85 -0.83 -10.40 -1.12
N HIS A 86 -1.94 -10.54 -0.41
CA HIS A 86 -2.19 -11.69 0.48
C HIS A 86 -2.21 -13.01 -0.28
N LYS A 87 -2.89 -13.06 -1.43
CA LYS A 87 -3.02 -14.28 -2.26
C LYS A 87 -1.67 -14.79 -2.77
N VAL A 88 -0.73 -13.90 -3.08
CA VAL A 88 0.62 -14.28 -3.55
C VAL A 88 1.69 -14.24 -2.45
N GLY A 89 1.31 -14.05 -1.20
CA GLY A 89 2.23 -14.09 -0.05
C GLY A 89 3.15 -12.87 0.08
N LEU A 90 2.79 -11.73 -0.53
CA LEU A 90 3.52 -10.47 -0.38
C LEU A 90 3.09 -9.70 0.87
N HIS A 91 4.03 -8.94 1.45
CA HIS A 91 3.68 -7.94 2.45
C HIS A 91 3.00 -6.76 1.77
N PHE A 92 1.82 -6.38 2.26
CA PHE A 92 1.09 -5.21 1.77
C PHE A 92 1.48 -3.98 2.56
N GLU A 93 2.01 -2.96 1.87
CA GLU A 93 2.42 -1.68 2.45
C GLU A 93 1.62 -0.55 1.79
N PRO A 94 0.60 0.02 2.46
CA PRO A 94 -0.15 1.15 1.92
C PRO A 94 0.56 2.47 2.21
N MET A 95 0.53 3.38 1.24
CA MET A 95 1.05 4.74 1.36
C MET A 95 0.14 5.72 0.64
N SER A 96 -0.06 6.90 1.20
CA SER A 96 -0.70 8.00 0.50
C SER A 96 0.33 9.07 0.14
N ALA A 97 0.40 9.45 -1.13
CA ALA A 97 1.31 10.48 -1.60
C ALA A 97 0.98 11.87 -1.02
N ILE A 98 -0.27 12.09 -0.57
CA ILE A 98 -0.70 13.35 0.05
C ILE A 98 -0.05 13.54 1.43
N PHE A 99 0.06 12.45 2.20
CA PHE A 99 0.50 12.51 3.60
C PHE A 99 1.92 12.02 3.84
N SER A 100 2.64 11.62 2.79
CA SER A 100 3.95 11.00 2.91
C SER A 100 5.03 11.83 2.24
N GLY A 101 6.20 11.87 2.88
CA GLY A 101 7.38 12.59 2.39
C GLY A 101 8.54 11.67 2.01
N VAL A 102 9.67 12.27 1.63
CA VAL A 102 10.90 11.55 1.25
C VAL A 102 11.40 10.64 2.37
N ALA A 103 11.28 11.07 3.63
CA ALA A 103 11.71 10.29 4.78
C ALA A 103 10.88 9.00 4.94
N ASP A 104 9.57 9.07 4.64
CA ASP A 104 8.68 7.91 4.71
C ASP A 104 8.99 6.93 3.59
N LEU A 105 9.26 7.41 2.37
CA LEU A 105 9.70 6.58 1.25
C LEU A 105 10.98 5.80 1.59
N LYS A 106 11.99 6.47 2.17
CA LYS A 106 13.23 5.82 2.57
C LYS A 106 12.99 4.70 3.58
N LYS A 107 12.19 4.95 4.61
CA LYS A 107 11.84 3.94 5.62
C LYS A 107 11.14 2.73 5.00
N ILE A 108 10.20 2.95 4.10
CA ILE A 108 9.48 1.89 3.41
C ILE A 108 10.42 1.07 2.54
N PHE A 109 11.31 1.70 1.78
CA PHE A 109 12.27 1.01 0.92
C PHE A 109 13.28 0.19 1.75
N GLU A 110 13.77 0.72 2.86
CA GLU A 110 14.66 0.00 3.78
C GLU A 110 13.96 -1.22 4.39
N ALA A 111 12.73 -1.06 4.85
CA ALA A 111 11.92 -2.15 5.38
C ALA A 111 11.64 -3.22 4.31
N ALA A 112 11.35 -2.83 3.07
CA ALA A 112 11.14 -3.75 1.96
C ALA A 112 12.40 -4.54 1.60
N ARG A 113 13.57 -3.88 1.61
CA ARG A 113 14.87 -4.56 1.41
C ARG A 113 15.16 -5.58 2.51
N GLY A 114 14.88 -5.21 3.76
CA GLY A 114 15.01 -6.14 4.90
C GLY A 114 14.10 -7.35 4.77
N ARG A 115 12.83 -7.15 4.37
CA ARG A 115 11.88 -8.27 4.12
C ARG A 115 12.37 -9.18 2.99
N ARG A 116 12.90 -8.59 1.90
CA ARG A 116 13.43 -9.36 0.77
C ARG A 116 14.59 -10.28 1.18
N GLN A 117 15.46 -9.84 2.07
CA GLN A 117 16.55 -10.66 2.60
C GLN A 117 16.03 -11.91 3.32
N THR A 118 14.85 -11.85 3.90
CA THR A 118 14.17 -13.00 4.54
C THR A 118 13.27 -13.78 3.58
N GLY A 119 13.34 -13.48 2.27
CA GLY A 119 12.55 -14.16 1.24
C GLY A 119 11.12 -13.64 1.08
N LYS A 120 10.74 -12.54 1.75
CA LYS A 120 9.40 -11.98 1.65
C LYS A 120 9.38 -10.71 0.79
N GLY A 121 8.66 -10.76 -0.32
CA GLY A 121 8.45 -9.60 -1.19
C GLY A 121 7.47 -8.58 -0.60
N THR A 122 7.50 -7.36 -1.11
CA THR A 122 6.60 -6.28 -0.71
C THR A 122 5.80 -5.79 -1.90
N LEU A 123 4.47 -5.67 -1.73
CA LEU A 123 3.59 -4.92 -2.61
C LEU A 123 3.34 -3.55 -1.97
N LEU A 124 3.89 -2.51 -2.58
CA LEU A 124 3.68 -1.13 -2.16
C LEU A 124 2.50 -0.55 -2.94
N PHE A 125 1.46 -0.13 -2.22
CA PHE A 125 0.31 0.53 -2.79
C PHE A 125 0.41 2.04 -2.52
N VAL A 126 0.53 2.83 -3.58
CA VAL A 126 0.62 4.29 -3.48
C VAL A 126 -0.66 4.92 -3.99
N ASP A 127 -1.39 5.54 -3.08
CA ASP A 127 -2.58 6.30 -3.43
C ASP A 127 -2.19 7.70 -3.92
N GLU A 128 -2.77 8.12 -5.05
CA GLU A 128 -2.56 9.41 -5.70
C GLU A 128 -1.09 9.75 -5.98
N ILE A 129 -0.37 8.85 -6.67
CA ILE A 129 1.08 8.99 -6.94
C ILE A 129 1.45 10.32 -7.63
N HIS A 130 0.51 10.92 -8.39
CA HIS A 130 0.70 12.21 -9.06
C HIS A 130 0.94 13.38 -8.08
N ARG A 131 0.61 13.21 -6.79
CA ARG A 131 0.92 14.19 -5.73
C ARG A 131 2.38 14.22 -5.33
N PHE A 132 3.16 13.19 -5.67
CA PHE A 132 4.60 13.22 -5.51
C PHE A 132 5.26 14.07 -6.59
N HIS A 133 6.33 14.79 -6.22
CA HIS A 133 7.21 15.43 -7.19
C HIS A 133 7.92 14.38 -8.06
N ARG A 134 8.33 14.79 -9.26
CA ARG A 134 8.99 13.90 -10.21
C ARG A 134 10.17 13.13 -9.59
N ALA A 135 11.05 13.82 -8.85
CA ALA A 135 12.18 13.16 -8.19
C ALA A 135 11.76 12.09 -7.18
N GLN A 136 10.62 12.26 -6.49
CA GLN A 136 10.06 11.25 -5.60
C GLN A 136 9.52 10.05 -6.41
N GLN A 137 8.82 10.31 -7.51
CA GLN A 137 8.33 9.27 -8.42
C GLN A 137 9.49 8.48 -9.02
N ASP A 138 10.55 9.14 -9.46
CA ASP A 138 11.74 8.51 -10.02
C ASP A 138 12.47 7.61 -9.00
N SER A 139 12.33 7.90 -7.70
CA SER A 139 12.92 7.09 -6.63
C SER A 139 12.35 5.66 -6.52
N PHE A 140 11.18 5.40 -7.11
CA PHE A 140 10.59 4.07 -7.16
C PHE A 140 11.29 3.15 -8.18
N LEU A 141 11.87 3.72 -9.25
CA LEU A 141 12.44 2.93 -10.35
C LEU A 141 13.49 1.91 -9.88
N PRO A 142 14.52 2.28 -9.09
CA PRO A 142 15.53 1.32 -8.67
C PRO A 142 14.96 0.15 -7.85
N VAL A 143 14.02 0.42 -6.95
CA VAL A 143 13.43 -0.61 -6.08
C VAL A 143 12.38 -1.47 -6.80
N MET A 144 11.85 -1.00 -7.90
CA MET A 144 11.00 -1.78 -8.81
C MET A 144 11.85 -2.68 -9.70
N GLU A 145 12.92 -2.13 -10.30
CA GLU A 145 13.81 -2.85 -11.22
C GLU A 145 14.54 -3.99 -10.52
N ASP A 146 15.02 -3.76 -9.30
CA ASP A 146 15.68 -4.80 -8.53
C ASP A 146 14.71 -5.81 -7.89
N GLY A 147 13.40 -5.57 -8.02
CA GLY A 147 12.34 -6.44 -7.51
C GLY A 147 12.14 -6.36 -5.99
N THR A 148 12.67 -5.32 -5.33
CA THR A 148 12.46 -5.09 -3.89
C THR A 148 10.99 -4.82 -3.60
N VAL A 149 10.32 -4.04 -4.45
CA VAL A 149 8.88 -3.77 -4.36
C VAL A 149 8.17 -4.07 -5.68
N ARG A 150 6.88 -4.48 -5.58
CA ARG A 150 5.89 -4.40 -6.66
C ARG A 150 5.07 -3.17 -6.39
N LEU A 151 5.01 -2.26 -7.35
CA LEU A 151 4.33 -0.99 -7.18
C LEU A 151 2.92 -1.07 -7.77
N PHE A 152 1.90 -0.89 -6.93
CA PHE A 152 0.54 -0.64 -7.34
C PHE A 152 0.20 0.79 -6.98
N TYR A 153 -0.33 1.55 -7.90
CA TYR A 153 -0.63 2.94 -7.62
C TYR A 153 -1.90 3.43 -8.31
N THR A 154 -2.50 4.43 -7.69
CA THR A 154 -3.64 5.14 -8.27
C THR A 154 -3.20 6.48 -8.85
N SER A 155 -3.82 6.88 -9.94
CA SER A 155 -3.68 8.19 -10.54
C SER A 155 -5.01 8.65 -11.09
N ASP A 156 -5.30 9.94 -11.02
CA ASP A 156 -6.49 10.49 -11.64
C ASP A 156 -6.38 10.49 -13.16
N ALA A 157 -7.50 10.20 -13.83
CA ALA A 157 -7.56 10.15 -15.28
C ALA A 157 -7.19 11.48 -15.99
N ALA A 158 -7.27 12.60 -15.26
CA ALA A 158 -6.91 13.92 -15.77
C ALA A 158 -5.41 14.10 -16.02
N ASP A 159 -4.56 13.44 -15.24
CA ASP A 159 -3.09 13.59 -15.33
C ASP A 159 -2.44 12.65 -16.36
N ALA A 160 -3.19 11.66 -16.85
CA ALA A 160 -2.69 10.70 -17.81
C ALA A 160 -2.45 11.28 -19.20
N GLN A 161 -3.09 12.39 -19.52
CA GLN A 161 -2.94 13.05 -20.84
C GLN A 161 -1.63 13.83 -21.00
N THR A 162 -0.94 14.13 -19.91
CA THR A 162 0.32 14.88 -19.95
C THR A 162 1.57 14.00 -20.10
N CYS A 163 1.46 12.70 -19.91
CA CYS A 163 2.60 11.79 -20.03
C CYS A 163 2.81 11.21 -21.44
N GLY A 164 1.91 11.50 -22.39
CA GLY A 164 1.91 10.93 -23.74
C GLY A 164 2.27 11.90 -24.88
N GLN A 165 2.63 13.15 -24.60
CA GLN A 165 3.03 14.11 -25.63
C GLN A 165 4.43 14.68 -25.36
N SER A 166 5.43 13.87 -25.57
CA SER A 166 6.76 14.30 -25.95
C SER A 166 7.22 13.28 -26.93
N ASP A 167 6.94 13.61 -28.25
CA ASP A 167 7.94 13.35 -29.23
C ASP A 167 7.48 13.51 -30.63
N THR A 168 8.09 14.48 -31.21
CA THR A 168 8.66 14.33 -32.57
C THR A 168 9.91 15.14 -32.65
#